data_ba1d5d81962e2cb22880a792ece5d686
#
_entry.id   ba1d5d81962e2cb22880a792ece5d686
#
_cell.length_a   1.000
_cell.length_b   1.000
_cell.length_c   1.000
_cell.angle_alpha   90.00
_cell.angle_beta   90.00
_cell.angle_gamma   90.00
#
_symmetry.space_group_name_H-M   'P 1'
#
loop_
_entity.id
_entity.type
_entity.pdbx_description
1 polymer ?
#
loop_
_entity_poly.entity_id
_entity_poly.type
_entity_poly.pdbx_seq_one_letter_code
_entity_poly.pdbx_strand_id
1 'polypeptide(L)'
;MMVRTLNQIVKEIQEIDPNTAINKYMLFALIKDRKIPHGNHGNRTVMDFDAVAPSFNELLNFKKGKELPQIRTIRAAVSELREKYPEFGIGEEQIRACVQEGRISSIVVGNRRYIAMQSFFEPYNERIMSGYSPSVMKKDSISRDVLDQMSAAISRQTIIPKVTRVRAGK
;
A
#
# COMPACT_ATOMS: atom_id res chain seq x y z
N MET A 1 16.00 16.56 -7.83
CA MET A 1 16.65 15.45 -7.08
C MET A 1 16.94 15.91 -5.66
N MET A 2 16.20 15.39 -4.72
CA MET A 2 16.38 15.70 -3.30
C MET A 2 16.99 14.52 -2.55
N VAL A 3 18.32 14.49 -2.47
CA VAL A 3 19.05 13.40 -1.81
C VAL A 3 18.93 13.52 -0.29
N ARG A 4 18.51 12.46 0.36
CA ARG A 4 18.25 12.35 1.79
C ARG A 4 18.88 11.10 2.37
N THR A 5 19.26 11.15 3.64
CA THR A 5 19.61 9.94 4.41
C THR A 5 18.36 9.12 4.71
N LEU A 6 18.51 7.83 5.00
CA LEU A 6 17.36 6.96 5.33
C LEU A 6 16.53 7.48 6.51
N ASN A 7 17.18 8.06 7.52
CA ASN A 7 16.47 8.63 8.68
C ASN A 7 15.62 9.85 8.28
N GLN A 8 16.15 10.71 7.41
CA GLN A 8 15.39 11.86 6.90
C GLN A 8 14.21 11.42 6.05
N ILE A 9 14.40 10.43 5.18
CA ILE A 9 13.32 9.86 4.36
C ILE A 9 12.20 9.29 5.23
N VAL A 10 12.55 8.48 6.23
CA VAL A 10 11.54 7.92 7.14
C VAL A 10 10.77 9.01 7.87
N LYS A 11 11.46 10.07 8.33
CA LYS A 11 10.81 11.19 9.00
C LYS A 11 9.84 11.92 8.06
N GLU A 12 10.27 12.25 6.85
CA GLU A 12 9.41 12.91 5.85
C GLU A 12 8.20 12.04 5.47
N ILE A 13 8.38 10.72 5.33
CA ILE A 13 7.27 9.78 5.10
C ILE A 13 6.29 9.77 6.27
N GLN A 14 6.78 9.77 7.51
CA GLN A 14 5.93 9.81 8.71
C GLN A 14 5.18 11.13 8.88
N GLU A 15 5.71 12.22 8.36
CA GLU A 15 5.00 13.50 8.30
C GLU A 15 3.82 13.45 7.31
N ILE A 16 3.97 12.71 6.21
CA ILE A 16 2.90 12.49 5.21
C ILE A 16 1.87 11.47 5.70
N ASP A 17 2.34 10.38 6.27
CA ASP A 17 1.53 9.26 6.77
C ASP A 17 2.02 8.82 8.14
N PRO A 18 1.48 9.37 9.24
CA PRO A 18 1.91 9.05 10.60
C PRO A 18 1.78 7.58 10.98
N ASN A 19 0.87 6.85 10.34
CA ASN A 19 0.59 5.44 10.60
C ASN A 19 1.37 4.49 9.69
N THR A 20 2.29 5.01 8.90
CA THR A 20 3.06 4.19 7.96
C THR A 20 3.89 3.11 8.66
N ALA A 21 3.94 1.93 8.06
CA ALA A 21 4.85 0.87 8.47
C ALA A 21 6.25 1.00 7.85
N ILE A 22 6.44 1.97 6.95
CA ILE A 22 7.76 2.23 6.35
C ILE A 22 8.71 2.72 7.43
N ASN A 23 9.82 2.01 7.58
CA ASN A 23 10.84 2.33 8.55
C ASN A 23 12.24 2.11 7.94
N LYS A 24 13.26 2.54 8.67
CA LYS A 24 14.64 2.45 8.24
C LYS A 24 15.07 1.02 7.87
N TYR A 25 14.62 0.02 8.64
CA TYR A 25 14.98 -1.37 8.38
C TYR A 25 14.37 -1.90 7.09
N MET A 26 13.12 -1.53 6.82
CA MET A 26 12.44 -1.85 5.56
C MET A 26 13.18 -1.23 4.37
N LEU A 27 13.50 0.06 4.43
CA LEU A 27 14.25 0.74 3.36
C LEU A 27 15.61 0.09 3.15
N PHE A 28 16.33 -0.19 4.22
CA PHE A 28 17.64 -0.84 4.14
C PHE A 28 17.57 -2.24 3.51
N ALA A 29 16.58 -3.04 3.88
CA ALA A 29 16.38 -4.36 3.28
C ALA A 29 16.04 -4.26 1.78
N LEU A 30 15.16 -3.34 1.39
CA LEU A 30 14.82 -3.12 -0.01
C LEU A 30 16.00 -2.61 -0.84
N ILE A 31 16.87 -1.79 -0.26
CA ILE A 31 18.12 -1.34 -0.86
C ILE A 31 19.07 -2.52 -1.06
N LYS A 32 19.25 -3.33 -0.04
CA LYS A 32 20.10 -4.52 -0.09
C LYS A 32 19.67 -5.48 -1.19
N ASP A 33 18.36 -5.64 -1.36
CA ASP A 33 17.77 -6.46 -2.41
C ASP A 33 17.73 -5.76 -3.78
N ARG A 34 18.34 -4.58 -3.90
CA ARG A 34 18.37 -3.74 -5.12
C ARG A 34 16.98 -3.39 -5.68
N LYS A 35 15.98 -3.33 -4.81
CA LYS A 35 14.61 -3.00 -5.19
C LYS A 35 14.32 -1.50 -5.19
N ILE A 36 15.17 -0.71 -4.56
CA ILE A 36 15.08 0.75 -4.51
C ILE A 36 16.41 1.37 -4.92
N PRO A 37 16.42 2.36 -5.82
CA PRO A 37 17.62 3.09 -6.20
C PRO A 37 18.22 3.83 -5.00
N HIS A 38 19.53 3.76 -4.85
CA HIS A 38 20.24 4.41 -3.76
C HIS A 38 21.66 4.80 -4.19
N GLY A 39 22.28 5.64 -3.40
CA GLY A 39 23.68 6.00 -3.50
C GLY A 39 24.37 5.98 -2.13
N ASN A 40 25.66 6.26 -2.12
CA ASN A 40 26.43 6.43 -0.89
C ASN A 40 27.08 7.82 -0.88
N HIS A 41 26.98 8.48 0.23
CA HIS A 41 27.70 9.71 0.50
C HIS A 41 28.57 9.51 1.75
N GLY A 42 29.88 9.27 1.52
CA GLY A 42 30.76 8.77 2.55
C GLY A 42 30.27 7.41 3.08
N ASN A 43 30.15 7.27 4.39
CA ASN A 43 29.67 6.06 5.05
C ASN A 43 28.13 6.02 5.21
N ARG A 44 27.40 6.93 4.58
CA ARG A 44 25.95 7.01 4.71
C ARG A 44 25.27 6.62 3.43
N THR A 45 24.28 5.73 3.54
CA THR A 45 23.37 5.43 2.44
C THR A 45 22.39 6.59 2.27
N VAL A 46 22.26 7.04 1.05
CA VAL A 46 21.37 8.14 0.66
C VAL A 46 20.47 7.71 -0.48
N MET A 47 19.30 8.32 -0.56
CA MET A 47 18.32 8.07 -1.60
C MET A 47 17.75 9.40 -2.11
N ASP A 48 17.26 9.37 -3.34
CA ASP A 48 16.40 10.43 -3.83
C ASP A 48 14.99 10.26 -3.28
N PHE A 49 14.50 11.26 -2.54
CA PHE A 49 13.14 11.19 -1.98
C PHE A 49 12.08 11.04 -3.07
N ASP A 50 12.27 11.68 -4.21
CA ASP A 50 11.34 11.63 -5.34
C ASP A 50 11.24 10.23 -5.97
N ALA A 51 12.24 9.37 -5.75
CA ALA A 51 12.25 8.00 -6.23
C ALA A 51 11.54 7.00 -5.29
N VAL A 52 11.23 7.40 -4.06
CA VAL A 52 10.66 6.50 -3.04
C VAL A 52 9.25 6.05 -3.43
N ALA A 53 8.36 7.00 -3.71
CA ALA A 53 6.98 6.68 -4.06
C ALA A 53 6.87 5.84 -5.36
N PRO A 54 7.56 6.18 -6.45
CA PRO A 54 7.59 5.33 -7.64
C PRO A 54 8.08 3.90 -7.36
N SER A 55 9.14 3.75 -6.56
CA SER A 55 9.69 2.43 -6.21
C SER A 55 8.69 1.57 -5.44
N PHE A 56 8.00 2.12 -4.46
CA PHE A 56 6.95 1.39 -3.73
C PHE A 56 5.75 1.07 -4.62
N ASN A 57 5.35 1.98 -5.49
CA ASN A 57 4.26 1.74 -6.45
C ASN A 57 4.62 0.64 -7.44
N GLU A 58 5.86 0.57 -7.89
CA GLU A 58 6.35 -0.52 -8.73
C GLU A 58 6.32 -1.86 -8.00
N LEU A 59 6.84 -1.92 -6.78
CA LEU A 59 6.82 -3.13 -5.93
C LEU A 59 5.41 -3.64 -5.66
N LEU A 60 4.45 -2.73 -5.53
CA LEU A 60 3.03 -3.04 -5.33
C LEU A 60 2.28 -3.24 -6.65
N ASN A 61 2.96 -3.03 -7.77
CA ASN A 61 2.33 -3.07 -9.07
C ASN A 61 1.25 -1.99 -9.29
N PHE A 62 1.34 -0.85 -8.67
CA PHE A 62 0.43 0.27 -8.87
C PHE A 62 0.85 1.14 -10.05
N LYS A 63 0.52 0.72 -11.26
CA LYS A 63 0.99 1.35 -12.51
C LYS A 63 0.65 2.83 -12.67
N LYS A 64 -0.41 3.29 -12.03
CA LYS A 64 -0.88 4.67 -12.10
C LYS A 64 -0.64 5.45 -10.81
N GLY A 65 -0.08 4.81 -9.79
CA GLY A 65 0.20 5.45 -8.51
C GLY A 65 1.38 6.39 -8.61
N LYS A 66 1.16 7.66 -8.33
CA LYS A 66 2.21 8.69 -8.21
C LYS A 66 2.47 9.07 -6.76
N GLU A 67 1.51 8.82 -5.91
CA GLU A 67 1.58 9.14 -4.50
C GLU A 67 2.24 8.02 -3.71
N LEU A 68 2.77 8.36 -2.55
CA LEU A 68 3.34 7.40 -1.64
C LEU A 68 2.26 6.44 -1.15
N PRO A 69 2.40 5.11 -1.31
CA PRO A 69 1.43 4.17 -0.80
C PRO A 69 1.38 4.18 0.73
N GLN A 70 0.17 4.06 1.26
CA GLN A 70 -0.06 3.91 2.70
C GLN A 70 0.22 2.46 3.13
N ILE A 71 1.46 2.21 3.50
CA ILE A 71 1.93 0.88 3.87
C ILE A 71 1.59 0.57 5.33
N ARG A 72 1.00 -0.60 5.55
CA ARG A 72 0.64 -1.12 6.88
C ARG A 72 1.07 -2.57 7.05
N THR A 73 1.31 -2.98 8.27
CA THR A 73 1.23 -4.40 8.60
C THR A 73 -0.22 -4.86 8.50
N ILE A 74 -0.45 -6.16 8.29
CA ILE A 74 -1.82 -6.69 8.22
C ILE A 74 -2.61 -6.35 9.48
N ARG A 75 -1.99 -6.51 10.65
CA ARG A 75 -2.62 -6.18 11.94
C ARG A 75 -2.99 -4.71 12.06
N ALA A 76 -2.10 -3.81 11.68
CA ALA A 76 -2.37 -2.37 11.71
C ALA A 76 -3.47 -1.97 10.73
N ALA A 77 -3.47 -2.55 9.53
CA ALA A 77 -4.52 -2.34 8.53
C ALA A 77 -5.89 -2.78 9.05
N VAL A 78 -5.98 -3.97 9.67
CA VAL A 78 -7.23 -4.45 10.27
C VAL A 78 -7.72 -3.52 11.36
N SER A 79 -6.83 -3.06 12.25
CA SER A 79 -7.20 -2.12 13.30
C SER A 79 -7.75 -0.81 12.74
N GLU A 80 -7.08 -0.25 11.74
CA GLU A 80 -7.50 0.98 11.07
C GLU A 80 -8.83 0.82 10.33
N LEU A 81 -9.03 -0.32 9.64
CA LEU A 81 -10.29 -0.61 8.95
C LEU A 81 -11.45 -0.83 9.93
N ARG A 82 -11.22 -1.52 11.05
CA ARG A 82 -12.25 -1.72 12.08
C ARG A 82 -12.66 -0.43 12.75
N GLU A 83 -11.72 0.47 12.97
CA GLU A 83 -12.01 1.78 13.55
C GLU A 83 -12.85 2.65 12.61
N LYS A 84 -12.49 2.67 11.33
CA LYS A 84 -13.18 3.48 10.33
C LYS A 84 -14.48 2.87 9.81
N TYR A 85 -14.53 1.54 9.74
CA TYR A 85 -15.61 0.78 9.11
C TYR A 85 -15.98 -0.45 9.95
N PRO A 86 -16.49 -0.25 11.17
CA PRO A 86 -16.77 -1.34 12.10
C PRO A 86 -17.83 -2.31 11.58
N GLU A 87 -18.70 -1.87 10.68
CA GLU A 87 -19.75 -2.67 10.07
C GLU A 87 -19.24 -3.84 9.19
N PHE A 88 -18.01 -3.77 8.70
CA PHE A 88 -17.47 -4.81 7.82
C PHE A 88 -16.88 -6.02 8.55
N GLY A 89 -16.64 -5.93 9.85
CA GLY A 89 -16.20 -7.06 10.68
C GLY A 89 -14.93 -7.76 10.22
N ILE A 90 -13.96 -7.03 9.66
CA ILE A 90 -12.77 -7.59 9.04
C ILE A 90 -11.79 -8.15 10.07
N GLY A 91 -11.25 -9.33 9.78
CA GLY A 91 -10.20 -9.98 10.55
C GLY A 91 -8.89 -10.15 9.78
N GLU A 92 -7.81 -10.43 10.51
CA GLU A 92 -6.48 -10.64 9.91
C GLU A 92 -6.48 -11.83 8.92
N GLU A 93 -7.17 -12.91 9.24
CA GLU A 93 -7.21 -14.11 8.40
C GLU A 93 -7.86 -13.82 7.04
N GLN A 94 -8.88 -13.00 7.03
CA GLN A 94 -9.56 -12.61 5.80
C GLN A 94 -8.63 -11.76 4.92
N ILE A 95 -7.89 -10.83 5.51
CA ILE A 95 -6.89 -10.04 4.78
C ILE A 95 -5.77 -10.95 4.26
N ARG A 96 -5.29 -11.89 5.06
CA ARG A 96 -4.27 -12.87 4.63
C ARG A 96 -4.75 -13.70 3.44
N ALA A 97 -5.99 -14.17 3.48
CA ALA A 97 -6.60 -14.90 2.37
C ALA A 97 -6.65 -14.04 1.10
N CYS A 98 -7.09 -12.79 1.19
CA CYS A 98 -7.11 -11.86 0.06
C CYS A 98 -5.73 -11.60 -0.53
N VAL A 99 -4.70 -11.51 0.32
CA VAL A 99 -3.31 -11.36 -0.14
C VAL A 99 -2.83 -12.62 -0.86
N GLN A 100 -3.12 -13.80 -0.33
CA GLN A 100 -2.75 -15.07 -0.97
C GLN A 100 -3.45 -15.28 -2.32
N GLU A 101 -4.66 -14.81 -2.45
CA GLU A 101 -5.45 -14.85 -3.69
C GLU A 101 -5.05 -13.76 -4.70
N GLY A 102 -4.09 -12.89 -4.34
CA GLY A 102 -3.67 -11.78 -5.20
C GLY A 102 -4.68 -10.63 -5.29
N ARG A 103 -5.66 -10.58 -4.40
CA ARG A 103 -6.69 -9.53 -4.35
C ARG A 103 -6.21 -8.26 -3.68
N ILE A 104 -5.19 -8.35 -2.84
CA ILE A 104 -4.56 -7.23 -2.16
C ILE A 104 -3.08 -7.24 -2.47
N SER A 105 -2.56 -6.13 -2.93
CA SER A 105 -1.13 -5.97 -3.20
C SER A 105 -0.32 -5.93 -1.92
N SER A 106 0.77 -6.66 -1.88
CA SER A 106 1.63 -6.76 -0.71
C SER A 106 3.11 -6.72 -1.06
N ILE A 107 3.92 -6.34 -0.09
CA ILE A 107 5.38 -6.40 -0.12
C ILE A 107 5.85 -7.31 1.01
N VAL A 108 6.76 -8.22 0.72
CA VAL A 108 7.43 -9.03 1.74
C VAL A 108 8.82 -8.47 1.98
N VAL A 109 9.12 -8.14 3.23
CA VAL A 109 10.43 -7.67 3.67
C VAL A 109 10.88 -8.52 4.86
N GLY A 110 11.93 -9.29 4.66
CA GLY A 110 12.33 -10.32 5.61
C GLY A 110 11.21 -11.34 5.81
N ASN A 111 10.81 -11.57 7.06
CA ASN A 111 9.72 -12.49 7.41
C ASN A 111 8.35 -11.78 7.57
N ARG A 112 8.27 -10.51 7.25
CA ARG A 112 7.06 -9.71 7.43
C ARG A 112 6.43 -9.34 6.11
N ARG A 113 5.11 -9.39 6.09
CA ARG A 113 4.30 -8.95 4.97
C ARG A 113 3.62 -7.64 5.30
N TYR A 114 3.66 -6.73 4.34
CA TYR A 114 3.04 -5.41 4.42
C TYR A 114 2.07 -5.24 3.27
N ILE A 115 1.00 -4.53 3.51
CA ILE A 115 -0.03 -4.25 2.50
C ILE A 115 -0.18 -2.75 2.31
N ALA A 116 -0.69 -2.37 1.15
CA ALA A 116 -1.04 -0.98 0.86
C ALA A 116 -2.54 -0.77 1.06
N MET A 117 -2.91 0.25 1.84
CA MET A 117 -4.31 0.59 2.09
C MET A 117 -5.05 0.97 0.80
N GLN A 118 -4.35 1.52 -0.19
CA GLN A 118 -4.90 1.81 -1.51
C GLN A 118 -5.44 0.59 -2.25
N SER A 119 -5.06 -0.62 -1.82
CA SER A 119 -5.63 -1.86 -2.37
C SER A 119 -7.14 -1.97 -2.19
N PHE A 120 -7.72 -1.21 -1.27
CA PHE A 120 -9.16 -1.14 -1.05
C PHE A 120 -9.86 -0.02 -1.82
N PHE A 121 -9.09 0.85 -2.51
CA PHE A 121 -9.63 1.99 -3.25
C PHE A 121 -9.68 1.72 -4.74
N GLU A 122 -10.66 2.30 -5.42
CA GLU A 122 -10.62 2.40 -6.87
C GLU A 122 -9.54 3.41 -7.33
N PRO A 123 -8.87 3.17 -8.43
CA PRO A 123 -8.95 2.05 -9.38
C PRO A 123 -8.14 0.81 -9.00
N TYR A 124 -7.48 0.81 -7.87
CA TYR A 124 -6.58 -0.28 -7.45
C TYR A 124 -7.33 -1.59 -7.22
N ASN A 125 -8.56 -1.49 -6.70
CA ASN A 125 -9.41 -2.65 -6.47
C ASN A 125 -9.81 -3.34 -7.79
N GLU A 126 -10.21 -2.58 -8.80
CA GLU A 126 -10.53 -3.14 -10.11
C GLU A 126 -9.41 -3.98 -10.67
N ARG A 127 -8.19 -3.52 -10.51
CA ARG A 127 -7.02 -4.22 -10.98
C ARG A 127 -6.75 -5.50 -10.20
N ILE A 128 -6.87 -5.46 -8.89
CA ILE A 128 -6.72 -6.62 -8.01
C ILE A 128 -7.80 -7.65 -8.36
N MET A 129 -9.01 -7.19 -8.60
CA MET A 129 -10.15 -8.04 -8.91
C MET A 129 -10.14 -8.57 -10.34
N SER A 130 -9.44 -7.93 -11.29
CA SER A 130 -9.37 -8.42 -12.68
C SER A 130 -8.66 -9.76 -12.83
N GLY A 131 -7.78 -10.10 -11.88
CA GLY A 131 -7.12 -11.42 -11.81
C GLY A 131 -7.90 -12.46 -11.01
N TYR A 132 -9.10 -12.13 -10.55
CA TYR A 132 -9.89 -12.99 -9.69
C TYR A 132 -10.60 -14.09 -10.48
N SER A 133 -10.45 -15.33 -10.00
CA SER A 133 -11.23 -16.47 -10.50
C SER A 133 -12.24 -16.91 -9.43
N PRO A 134 -13.54 -16.92 -9.74
CA PRO A 134 -14.56 -17.34 -8.78
C PRO A 134 -14.39 -18.78 -8.26
N SER A 135 -13.71 -19.62 -9.02
CA SER A 135 -13.48 -21.03 -8.67
C SER A 135 -12.48 -21.25 -7.54
N VAL A 136 -11.73 -20.22 -7.15
CA VAL A 136 -10.68 -20.29 -6.13
C VAL A 136 -11.14 -19.78 -4.77
N MET A 137 -12.37 -19.29 -4.64
CA MET A 137 -12.87 -18.79 -3.35
C MET A 137 -12.98 -19.88 -2.33
N LYS A 138 -12.14 -19.83 -1.31
CA LYS A 138 -12.36 -20.57 -0.07
C LYS A 138 -13.48 -19.91 0.74
N LYS A 139 -14.28 -20.72 1.42
CA LYS A 139 -15.42 -20.28 2.24
C LYS A 139 -15.11 -19.17 3.27
N ASP A 140 -13.85 -19.03 3.63
CA ASP A 140 -13.40 -18.15 4.71
C ASP A 140 -12.72 -16.87 4.22
N SER A 141 -12.71 -16.61 2.92
CA SER A 141 -12.18 -15.37 2.36
C SER A 141 -13.26 -14.28 2.36
N ILE A 142 -12.84 -13.01 2.48
CA ILE A 142 -13.75 -11.88 2.28
C ILE A 142 -14.43 -12.05 0.94
N SER A 143 -15.75 -12.03 0.91
CA SER A 143 -16.48 -12.11 -0.34
C SER A 143 -16.12 -10.92 -1.24
N ARG A 144 -16.18 -11.14 -2.54
CA ARG A 144 -15.96 -10.08 -3.51
C ARG A 144 -16.88 -8.87 -3.24
N ASP A 145 -18.14 -9.17 -2.94
CA ASP A 145 -19.15 -8.15 -2.67
C ASP A 145 -18.80 -7.28 -1.47
N VAL A 146 -18.25 -7.87 -0.40
CA VAL A 146 -17.80 -7.12 0.78
C VAL A 146 -16.61 -6.24 0.43
N LEU A 147 -15.64 -6.74 -0.33
CA LEU A 147 -14.49 -5.95 -0.74
C LEU A 147 -14.89 -4.79 -1.66
N ASP A 148 -15.81 -5.03 -2.58
CA ASP A 148 -16.36 -4.00 -3.47
C ASP A 148 -17.14 -2.95 -2.68
N GLN A 149 -17.95 -3.36 -1.70
CA GLN A 149 -18.67 -2.44 -0.80
C GLN A 149 -17.71 -1.60 0.04
N MET A 150 -16.64 -2.19 0.55
CA MET A 150 -15.61 -1.46 1.28
C MET A 150 -14.93 -0.42 0.40
N SER A 151 -14.52 -0.80 -0.79
CA SER A 151 -13.90 0.12 -1.75
C SER A 151 -14.83 1.27 -2.11
N ALA A 152 -16.10 0.98 -2.35
CA ALA A 152 -17.11 1.98 -2.64
C ALA A 152 -17.35 2.93 -1.45
N ALA A 153 -17.43 2.42 -0.24
CA ALA A 153 -17.61 3.21 0.98
C ALA A 153 -16.40 4.14 1.22
N ILE A 154 -15.19 3.61 1.09
CA ILE A 154 -13.96 4.36 1.21
C ILE A 154 -13.89 5.47 0.14
N SER A 155 -14.22 5.14 -1.10
CA SER A 155 -14.21 6.09 -2.22
C SER A 155 -15.23 7.23 -2.04
N ARG A 156 -16.34 6.99 -1.38
CA ARG A 156 -17.35 8.02 -1.08
C ARG A 156 -16.93 8.95 0.06
N GLN A 157 -16.26 8.41 1.05
CA GLN A 157 -15.88 9.16 2.25
C GLN A 157 -14.56 9.89 2.08
N THR A 158 -13.73 9.40 1.24
CA THR A 158 -12.45 10.03 0.99
C THR A 158 -12.64 11.20 0.03
N ILE A 159 -12.43 12.35 0.55
CA ILE A 159 -12.19 13.58 -0.18
C ILE A 159 -10.88 13.49 -0.98
N ILE A 160 -10.22 12.37 -0.95
CA ILE A 160 -9.15 12.10 -1.90
C ILE A 160 -9.77 12.14 -3.26
N PRO A 161 -9.28 12.79 -3.87
CA PRO A 161 -9.37 13.55 -5.07
C PRO A 161 -9.86 12.76 -6.19
N LYS A 162 -11.03 12.24 -6.03
CA LYS A 162 -11.92 12.30 -7.17
C LYS A 162 -11.73 13.63 -7.88
N VAL A 163 -11.41 14.63 -7.12
CA VAL A 163 -11.08 15.93 -7.63
C VAL A 163 -9.90 15.92 -8.54
N THR A 164 -8.83 15.26 -8.20
CA THR A 164 -7.65 15.20 -9.08
C THR A 164 -7.85 14.32 -10.30
N ARG A 165 -8.76 13.39 -10.26
CA ARG A 165 -9.20 12.71 -11.48
C ARG A 165 -9.86 13.62 -12.44
N VAL A 166 -10.34 14.62 -11.87
CA VAL A 166 -11.03 15.51 -12.46
C VAL A 166 -10.53 15.98 -13.61
N ARG A 167 -10.50 15.57 -14.39
CA ARG A 167 -10.71 16.55 -15.33
C ARG A 167 -9.53 17.32 -15.69
N ALA A 168 -8.44 16.80 -15.46
CA ALA A 168 -7.28 17.12 -16.22
C ALA A 168 -7.48 16.78 -17.70
N GLY A 169 -8.67 16.89 -18.17
CA GLY A 169 -8.99 16.51 -19.52
C GLY A 169 -10.01 17.43 -20.17
N LYS A 170 -9.75 18.69 -20.19
CA LYS A 170 -10.32 19.61 -21.18
C LYS A 170 -9.28 20.58 -21.62
#